data_e3154c6f30d3537b0f8b485c1c82f35d
#
_entry.id   e3154c6f30d3537b0f8b485c1c82f35d
#
_cell.length_a   1.000
_cell.length_b   1.000
_cell.length_c   1.000
_cell.angle_alpha   90.00
_cell.angle_beta   90.00
_cell.angle_gamma   90.00
#
_symmetry.space_group_name_H-M   'P 1'
#
loop_
_entity.id
_entity.type
_entity.pdbx_description
1 polymer ?
#
loop_
_entity_poly.entity_id
_entity_poly.type
_entity_poly.pdbx_seq_one_letter_code
_entity_poly.pdbx_strand_id
1 'polypeptide(L)'
;EDYTDNDIDLLVRGGVTPLESVGGVISPVRGITTRTTTGGAADSTWRELTTILIVDDIIPSIRTALRSRFSRAKNTARGRSAIRSQVIVELEKKVAAEIIDSYGEVTVNALEEDPTVCLVEFGFAVAHGLNQIYLTVHMTV
;
A
#
# COMPACT_ATOMS: atom_id res chain seq x y z
N GLU A 1 -17.37 1.61 29.40
CA GLU A 1 -17.45 3.10 29.46
C GLU A 1 -18.15 3.55 28.19
N ASP A 2 -19.20 4.37 28.34
CA ASP A 2 -19.89 4.95 27.21
C ASP A 2 -19.23 6.31 26.92
N TYR A 3 -18.61 6.42 25.74
CA TYR A 3 -18.01 7.66 25.27
C TYR A 3 -19.09 8.53 24.60
N THR A 4 -18.99 9.84 24.80
CA THR A 4 -19.81 10.80 24.07
C THR A 4 -19.27 11.01 22.65
N ASP A 5 -20.10 11.56 21.75
CA ASP A 5 -19.66 11.89 20.37
C ASP A 5 -18.42 12.80 20.35
N ASN A 6 -18.32 13.71 21.33
CA ASN A 6 -17.15 14.57 21.49
C ASN A 6 -15.88 13.79 21.87
N ASP A 7 -16.02 12.79 22.74
CA ASP A 7 -14.89 11.94 23.15
C ASP A 7 -14.42 11.09 21.97
N ILE A 8 -15.37 10.55 21.18
CA ILE A 8 -15.09 9.78 19.96
C ILE A 8 -14.33 10.63 18.94
N ASP A 9 -14.76 11.87 18.69
CA ASP A 9 -14.08 12.78 17.76
C ASP A 9 -12.65 13.11 18.23
N LEU A 10 -12.47 13.31 19.53
CA LEU A 10 -11.16 13.58 20.13
C LEU A 10 -10.22 12.37 20.00
N LEU A 11 -10.72 11.16 20.23
CA LEU A 11 -9.98 9.91 20.05
C LEU A 11 -9.54 9.71 18.60
N VAL A 12 -10.45 9.88 17.64
CA VAL A 12 -10.17 9.75 16.20
C VAL A 12 -9.12 10.77 15.76
N ARG A 13 -9.22 12.03 16.20
CA ARG A 13 -8.20 13.06 15.91
C ARG A 13 -6.84 12.74 16.53
N GLY A 14 -6.84 12.10 17.69
CA GLY A 14 -5.63 11.63 18.37
C GLY A 14 -5.01 10.36 17.80
N GLY A 15 -5.57 9.76 16.72
CA GLY A 15 -5.05 8.55 16.11
C GLY A 15 -5.46 7.26 16.82
N VAL A 16 -6.59 7.27 17.50
CA VAL A 16 -7.17 6.10 18.17
C VAL A 16 -8.41 5.65 17.40
N THR A 17 -8.55 4.35 17.18
CA THR A 17 -9.74 3.73 16.58
C THR A 17 -10.72 3.32 17.68
N PRO A 18 -11.77 4.11 17.99
CA PRO A 18 -12.78 3.70 18.94
C PRO A 18 -13.70 2.63 18.35
N LEU A 19 -14.18 1.75 19.21
CA LEU A 19 -15.17 0.75 18.86
C LEU A 19 -16.53 1.15 19.43
N GLU A 20 -17.58 0.95 18.65
CA GLU A 20 -18.97 1.15 19.08
C GLU A 20 -19.77 -0.14 18.94
N SER A 21 -20.85 -0.25 19.71
CA SER A 21 -21.82 -1.35 19.60
C SER A 21 -23.10 -0.81 19.01
N VAL A 22 -23.42 -1.21 17.76
CA VAL A 22 -24.67 -0.87 17.09
C VAL A 22 -25.46 -2.13 16.85
N GLY A 23 -26.64 -2.21 17.45
CA GLY A 23 -27.52 -3.39 17.30
C GLY A 23 -26.90 -4.69 17.81
N GLY A 24 -25.98 -4.63 18.77
CA GLY A 24 -25.26 -5.79 19.32
C GLY A 24 -24.03 -6.24 18.51
N VAL A 25 -23.71 -5.52 17.45
CA VAL A 25 -22.50 -5.74 16.65
C VAL A 25 -21.46 -4.70 17.03
N ILE A 26 -20.27 -5.14 17.39
CA ILE A 26 -19.12 -4.27 17.69
C ILE A 26 -18.39 -3.96 16.38
N SER A 27 -18.27 -2.67 16.07
CA SER A 27 -17.57 -2.20 14.87
C SER A 27 -16.68 -0.98 15.17
N PRO A 28 -15.59 -0.77 14.42
CA PRO A 28 -14.82 0.46 14.53
C PRO A 28 -15.63 1.64 13.96
N VAL A 29 -15.65 2.75 14.67
CA VAL A 29 -16.27 4.01 14.19
C VAL A 29 -15.52 4.51 12.96
N ARG A 30 -14.19 4.51 13.03
CA ARG A 30 -13.29 4.81 11.92
C ARG A 30 -11.94 4.15 12.15
N GLY A 31 -11.44 3.41 11.16
CA GLY A 31 -10.11 2.79 11.21
C GLY A 31 -9.02 3.84 10.99
N ILE A 32 -8.35 4.22 12.05
CA ILE A 32 -7.31 5.26 12.08
C ILE A 32 -6.00 4.68 12.59
N THR A 33 -4.88 5.13 12.02
CA THR A 33 -3.54 4.84 12.54
C THR A 33 -3.07 5.95 13.46
N THR A 34 -2.03 5.69 14.24
CA THR A 34 -1.39 6.71 15.09
C THR A 34 -0.65 7.79 14.30
N ARG A 35 -0.45 7.60 12.98
CA ARG A 35 0.21 8.55 12.10
C ARG A 35 -0.77 9.60 11.61
N THR A 36 -1.05 10.58 12.44
CA THR A 36 -1.98 11.68 12.14
C THR A 36 -1.33 12.85 11.42
N THR A 37 0.02 12.95 11.48
CA THR A 37 0.79 14.01 10.84
C THR A 37 2.06 13.50 10.19
N THR A 38 2.50 14.15 9.13
CA THR A 38 3.80 13.94 8.48
C THR A 38 4.43 15.30 8.20
N GLY A 39 5.66 15.52 8.70
CA GLY A 39 6.37 16.80 8.53
C GLY A 39 5.64 17.99 9.14
N GLY A 40 4.83 17.79 10.17
CA GLY A 40 4.05 18.85 10.85
C GLY A 40 2.71 19.19 10.17
N ALA A 41 2.39 18.59 9.02
CA ALA A 41 1.10 18.72 8.36
C ALA A 41 0.21 17.48 8.61
N ALA A 42 -1.11 17.64 8.55
CA ALA A 42 -2.06 16.53 8.66
C ALA A 42 -1.81 15.50 7.55
N ASP A 43 -1.70 14.22 7.92
CA ASP A 43 -1.52 13.13 6.99
C ASP A 43 -2.88 12.50 6.67
N SER A 44 -3.37 12.69 5.45
CA SER A 44 -4.64 12.12 5.01
C SER A 44 -4.48 10.70 4.42
N THR A 45 -3.28 10.33 4.02
CA THR A 45 -3.00 9.06 3.34
C THR A 45 -2.73 7.95 4.33
N TRP A 46 -1.69 8.10 5.15
CA TRP A 46 -1.24 7.07 6.08
C TRP A 46 -2.02 7.03 7.38
N ARG A 47 -2.86 8.02 7.60
CA ARG A 47 -3.79 8.08 8.73
C ARG A 47 -4.86 6.98 8.63
N GLU A 48 -5.34 6.66 7.44
CA GLU A 48 -6.39 5.66 7.25
C GLU A 48 -5.83 4.24 7.36
N LEU A 49 -6.39 3.44 8.26
CA LEU A 49 -5.99 2.03 8.45
C LEU A 49 -6.17 1.21 7.17
N THR A 50 -7.20 1.49 6.39
CA THR A 50 -7.45 0.82 5.10
C THR A 50 -6.28 0.96 4.14
N THR A 51 -5.64 2.13 4.10
CA THR A 51 -4.44 2.36 3.28
C THR A 51 -3.31 1.41 3.67
N ILE A 52 -3.05 1.25 4.97
CA ILE A 52 -2.02 0.34 5.47
C ILE A 52 -2.32 -1.11 5.08
N LEU A 53 -3.57 -1.55 5.28
CA LEU A 53 -3.99 -2.91 4.94
C LEU A 53 -3.85 -3.21 3.45
N ILE A 54 -4.16 -2.24 2.58
CA ILE A 54 -3.98 -2.39 1.13
C ILE A 54 -2.49 -2.51 0.77
N VAL A 55 -1.62 -1.68 1.34
CA VAL A 55 -0.17 -1.76 1.13
C VAL A 55 0.37 -3.10 1.61
N ASP A 56 -0.06 -3.55 2.79
CA ASP A 56 0.33 -4.83 3.38
C ASP A 56 -0.16 -6.06 2.58
N ASP A 57 -1.20 -5.89 1.76
CA ASP A 57 -1.65 -6.92 0.83
C ASP A 57 -0.87 -6.88 -0.50
N ILE A 58 -0.66 -5.70 -1.06
CA ILE A 58 -0.04 -5.54 -2.39
C ILE A 58 1.44 -5.90 -2.38
N ILE A 59 2.22 -5.38 -1.43
CA ILE A 59 3.67 -5.57 -1.42
C ILE A 59 4.08 -7.04 -1.28
N PRO A 60 3.54 -7.83 -0.33
CA PRO A 60 3.86 -9.25 -0.24
C PRO A 60 3.40 -10.05 -1.46
N SER A 61 2.24 -9.70 -2.05
CA SER A 61 1.74 -10.34 -3.28
C SER A 61 2.73 -10.18 -4.43
N ILE A 62 3.17 -8.95 -4.69
CA ILE A 62 4.15 -8.65 -5.75
C ILE A 62 5.49 -9.33 -5.45
N ARG A 63 6.00 -9.22 -4.21
CA ARG A 63 7.26 -9.87 -3.81
C ARG A 63 7.23 -11.38 -4.02
N THR A 64 6.14 -12.03 -3.64
CA THR A 64 5.98 -13.48 -3.80
C THR A 64 5.94 -13.87 -5.28
N ALA A 65 5.16 -13.15 -6.09
CA ALA A 65 5.07 -13.36 -7.53
C ALA A 65 6.44 -13.20 -8.23
N LEU A 66 7.20 -12.16 -7.85
CA LEU A 66 8.53 -11.91 -8.41
C LEU A 66 9.55 -12.96 -7.96
N ARG A 67 9.58 -13.31 -6.68
CA ARG A 67 10.49 -14.35 -6.16
C ARG A 67 10.25 -15.70 -6.78
N SER A 68 8.99 -16.09 -6.98
CA SER A 68 8.67 -17.41 -7.58
C SER A 68 9.11 -17.54 -9.03
N ARG A 69 9.09 -16.44 -9.80
CA ARG A 69 9.41 -16.46 -11.23
C ARG A 69 10.84 -16.03 -11.55
N PHE A 70 11.43 -15.14 -10.76
CA PHE A 70 12.68 -14.47 -11.07
C PHE A 70 13.82 -14.73 -10.08
N SER A 71 13.69 -15.71 -9.18
CA SER A 71 14.70 -16.04 -8.17
C SER A 71 16.10 -16.34 -8.71
N ARG A 72 16.23 -16.65 -10.00
CA ARG A 72 17.50 -16.91 -10.70
C ARG A 72 17.64 -16.10 -11.99
N ALA A 73 16.85 -15.06 -12.15
CA ALA A 73 16.90 -14.22 -13.34
C ALA A 73 18.15 -13.34 -13.32
N LYS A 74 18.73 -13.15 -14.51
CA LYS A 74 19.84 -12.19 -14.68
C LYS A 74 19.26 -10.79 -14.84
N ASN A 75 19.92 -9.79 -14.27
CA ASN A 75 19.57 -8.38 -14.42
C ASN A 75 19.93 -7.85 -15.81
N THR A 76 19.16 -8.27 -16.80
CA THR A 76 19.26 -7.81 -18.18
C THR A 76 18.07 -6.92 -18.54
N ALA A 77 18.17 -6.14 -19.61
CA ALA A 77 17.05 -5.34 -20.11
C ALA A 77 15.79 -6.21 -20.38
N ARG A 78 15.98 -7.40 -20.94
CA ARG A 78 14.89 -8.36 -21.16
C ARG A 78 14.31 -8.88 -19.84
N GLY A 79 15.17 -9.18 -18.85
CA GLY A 79 14.76 -9.62 -17.52
C GLY A 79 13.93 -8.52 -16.82
N ARG A 80 14.38 -7.28 -16.87
CA ARG A 80 13.65 -6.13 -16.30
C ARG A 80 12.29 -5.90 -16.98
N SER A 81 12.20 -6.05 -18.29
CA SER A 81 10.91 -5.97 -19.00
C SER A 81 9.94 -7.09 -18.57
N ALA A 82 10.44 -8.30 -18.34
CA ALA A 82 9.62 -9.41 -17.83
C ALA A 82 9.15 -9.17 -16.39
N ILE A 83 10.02 -8.60 -15.53
CA ILE A 83 9.67 -8.18 -14.16
C ILE A 83 8.58 -7.11 -14.21
N ARG A 84 8.74 -6.08 -15.05
CA ARG A 84 7.74 -5.02 -15.24
C ARG A 84 6.38 -5.60 -15.62
N SER A 85 6.34 -6.51 -16.60
CA SER A 85 5.09 -7.15 -17.03
C SER A 85 4.44 -7.96 -15.93
N GLN A 86 5.22 -8.65 -15.10
CA GLN A 86 4.67 -9.39 -13.96
C GLN A 86 4.08 -8.48 -12.88
N VAL A 87 4.74 -7.36 -12.57
CA VAL A 87 4.19 -6.36 -11.63
C VAL A 87 2.87 -5.80 -12.14
N ILE A 88 2.78 -5.48 -13.43
CA ILE A 88 1.54 -5.01 -14.06
C ILE A 88 0.44 -6.06 -13.90
N VAL A 89 0.71 -7.34 -14.17
CA VAL A 89 -0.28 -8.41 -14.00
C VAL A 89 -0.78 -8.51 -12.56
N GLU A 90 0.09 -8.36 -11.56
CA GLU A 90 -0.34 -8.39 -10.16
C GLU A 90 -1.19 -7.14 -9.79
N LEU A 91 -0.82 -5.96 -10.28
CA LEU A 91 -1.62 -4.75 -10.07
C LEU A 91 -2.98 -4.84 -10.76
N GLU A 92 -3.07 -5.36 -11.98
CA GLU A 92 -4.34 -5.62 -12.70
C GLU A 92 -5.26 -6.56 -11.92
N LYS A 93 -4.72 -7.60 -11.28
CA LYS A 93 -5.50 -8.47 -10.40
C LYS A 93 -6.09 -7.70 -9.22
N LYS A 94 -5.35 -6.74 -8.66
CA LYS A 94 -5.83 -5.92 -7.54
C LYS A 94 -6.89 -4.92 -7.97
N VAL A 95 -6.78 -4.36 -9.18
CA VAL A 95 -7.85 -3.54 -9.79
C VAL A 95 -9.09 -4.38 -10.05
N ALA A 96 -8.94 -5.57 -10.63
CA ALA A 96 -10.07 -6.47 -10.88
C ALA A 96 -10.76 -6.97 -9.61
N ALA A 97 -10.03 -7.05 -8.50
CA ALA A 97 -10.56 -7.37 -7.17
C ALA A 97 -11.10 -6.14 -6.41
N GLU A 98 -11.13 -4.96 -7.05
CA GLU A 98 -11.58 -3.68 -6.46
C GLU A 98 -10.83 -3.28 -5.16
N ILE A 99 -9.59 -3.75 -5.00
CA ILE A 99 -8.72 -3.39 -3.87
C ILE A 99 -8.11 -2.01 -4.09
N ILE A 100 -7.74 -1.72 -5.35
CA ILE A 100 -7.27 -0.41 -5.81
C ILE A 100 -8.09 0.05 -7.01
N ASP A 101 -8.20 1.35 -7.21
CA ASP A 101 -8.95 1.92 -8.34
C ASP A 101 -8.13 1.89 -9.64
N SER A 102 -6.87 2.22 -9.54
CA SER A 102 -5.95 2.31 -10.67
C SER A 102 -4.50 2.25 -10.22
N TYR A 103 -3.60 2.04 -11.16
CA TYR A 103 -2.16 2.13 -10.92
C TYR A 103 -1.50 3.03 -11.97
N GLY A 104 -0.36 3.60 -11.61
CA GLY A 104 0.44 4.47 -12.46
C GLY A 104 1.48 3.71 -13.29
N GLU A 105 2.45 4.46 -13.79
CA GLU A 105 3.57 3.86 -14.52
C GLU A 105 4.39 2.93 -13.63
N VAL A 106 4.73 1.76 -14.16
CA VAL A 106 5.63 0.80 -13.52
C VAL A 106 7.00 0.91 -14.18
N THR A 107 8.02 1.25 -13.41
CA THR A 107 9.41 1.32 -13.90
C THR A 107 10.26 0.24 -13.22
N VAL A 108 11.18 -0.34 -13.98
CA VAL A 108 12.15 -1.33 -13.46
C VAL A 108 13.53 -0.96 -13.99
N ASN A 109 14.39 -0.52 -13.09
CA ASN A 109 15.74 -0.09 -13.39
C ASN A 109 16.79 -0.92 -12.63
N ALA A 110 18.01 -0.99 -13.15
CA ALA A 110 19.12 -1.51 -12.37
C ALA A 110 19.55 -0.44 -11.37
N LEU A 111 19.90 -0.84 -10.15
CA LEU A 111 20.53 0.07 -9.21
C LEU A 111 21.97 0.37 -9.68
N GLU A 112 22.36 1.66 -9.75
CA GLU A 112 23.68 2.06 -10.24
C GLU A 112 24.82 1.56 -9.36
N GLU A 113 24.58 1.55 -8.05
CA GLU A 113 25.55 1.14 -7.03
C GLU A 113 25.72 -0.39 -6.96
N ASP A 114 24.69 -1.15 -7.29
CA ASP A 114 24.71 -2.62 -7.27
C ASP A 114 23.89 -3.19 -8.44
N PRO A 115 24.55 -3.61 -9.52
CA PRO A 115 23.87 -4.18 -10.69
C PRO A 115 23.10 -5.47 -10.44
N THR A 116 23.27 -6.10 -9.27
CA THR A 116 22.49 -7.30 -8.88
C THR A 116 21.11 -6.95 -8.34
N VAL A 117 20.85 -5.66 -8.07
CA VAL A 117 19.60 -5.17 -7.52
C VAL A 117 18.77 -4.50 -8.62
N CYS A 118 17.52 -4.90 -8.75
CA CYS A 118 16.53 -4.19 -9.56
C CYS A 118 15.69 -3.29 -8.66
N LEU A 119 15.58 -2.03 -9.07
CA LEU A 119 14.68 -1.05 -8.47
C LEU A 119 13.34 -1.10 -9.21
N VAL A 120 12.29 -1.46 -8.49
CA VAL A 120 10.91 -1.50 -9.02
C VAL A 120 10.11 -0.38 -8.37
N GLU A 121 9.62 0.52 -9.19
CA GLU A 121 8.83 1.67 -8.75
C GLU A 121 7.44 1.62 -9.38
N PHE A 122 6.43 1.80 -8.58
CA PHE A 122 5.04 1.89 -9.02
C PHE A 122 4.21 2.70 -8.04
N GLY A 123 3.10 3.24 -8.52
CA GLY A 123 2.11 3.93 -7.70
C GLY A 123 0.73 3.38 -7.96
N PHE A 124 -0.17 3.56 -7.00
CA PHE A 124 -1.57 3.19 -7.16
C PHE A 124 -2.49 4.16 -6.41
N ALA A 125 -3.74 4.22 -6.83
CA ALA A 125 -4.79 4.97 -6.18
C ALA A 125 -5.66 4.01 -5.36
N VAL A 126 -5.89 4.36 -4.09
CA VAL A 126 -6.77 3.61 -3.19
C VAL A 126 -8.22 3.99 -3.45
N ALA A 127 -9.11 3.00 -3.50
CA ALA A 127 -10.54 3.20 -3.61
C ALA A 127 -11.05 4.14 -2.50
N HIS A 128 -11.88 5.09 -2.88
CA HIS A 128 -12.48 6.11 -2.01
C HIS A 128 -11.52 7.17 -1.43
N GLY A 129 -10.28 7.26 -1.89
CA GLY A 129 -9.32 8.29 -1.48
C GLY A 129 -8.78 9.09 -2.66
N LEU A 130 -8.65 10.41 -2.49
CA LEU A 130 -7.92 11.28 -3.42
C LEU A 130 -6.39 11.06 -3.37
N ASN A 131 -5.94 10.05 -2.63
CA ASN A 131 -4.55 9.82 -2.31
C ASN A 131 -3.93 8.78 -3.25
N GLN A 132 -2.86 9.17 -3.91
CA GLN A 132 -1.98 8.27 -4.66
C GLN A 132 -0.83 7.82 -3.76
N ILE A 133 -0.52 6.53 -3.81
CA ILE A 133 0.60 5.94 -3.09
C ILE A 133 1.67 5.56 -4.09
N TYR A 134 2.87 6.11 -3.92
CA TYR A 134 4.05 5.78 -4.70
C TYR A 134 4.97 4.91 -3.87
N LEU A 135 5.33 3.75 -4.39
CA LEU A 135 6.18 2.79 -3.72
C LEU A 135 7.39 2.46 -4.59
N THR A 136 8.53 2.40 -3.92
CA THR A 136 9.79 1.94 -4.49
C THR A 136 10.18 0.64 -3.79
N VAL A 137 10.32 -0.44 -4.55
CA VAL A 137 10.69 -1.75 -4.02
C VAL A 137 12.09 -2.13 -4.50
N HIS A 138 12.98 -2.40 -3.57
CA HIS A 138 14.31 -2.95 -3.84
C HIS A 138 14.22 -4.47 -3.90
N MET A 139 14.66 -5.06 -4.99
CA MET A 139 14.67 -6.50 -5.19
C MET A 139 16.05 -6.98 -5.59
N THR A 140 16.61 -7.91 -4.80
CA THR A 140 17.86 -8.63 -5.12
C THR A 140 17.53 -9.83 -6.01
N VAL A 141 18.20 -9.92 -7.13
CA VAL A 141 18.03 -10.99 -8.12
C VAL A 141 19.15 -12.03 -8.00
#